data_623eade56f3ac31503935f45d1641fd4
#
_entry.id   623eade56f3ac31503935f45d1641fd4
#
_cell.length_a   1.000
_cell.length_b   1.000
_cell.length_c   1.000
_cell.angle_alpha   90.00
_cell.angle_beta   90.00
_cell.angle_gamma   90.00
#
_symmetry.space_group_name_H-M   'P 1'
#
loop_
_entity.id
_entity.type
_entity.pdbx_description
1 polymer ?
#
loop_
_entity_poly.entity_id
_entity_poly.type
_entity_poly.pdbx_seq_one_letter_code
_entity_poly.pdbx_strand_id
1 'polypeptide(L)'
;MPKLIVLTEGIEPTSFEFTKEATSVGRDDENDITLPHQSVSGSHAELVMRGEDVHVRDLGSTNGTYINGNKVSESPLQPSEVITFGEVELNLDGPRKAQSHDKHLEQGVRFGNLDSAPKGPAKGFSKKSDKSGRYFVIFGVVVAVVIIGALVMAWMKFK
;
A
#
# COMPACT_ATOMS: atom_id res chain seq x y z
N MET A 1 14.12 20.98 -6.10
CA MET A 1 14.55 19.77 -5.39
C MET A 1 13.31 19.17 -4.75
N PRO A 2 13.12 17.86 -4.79
CA PRO A 2 11.98 17.24 -4.14
C PRO A 2 12.11 17.37 -2.62
N LYS A 3 10.97 17.53 -1.96
CA LYS A 3 10.87 17.73 -0.52
C LYS A 3 9.74 16.89 0.04
N LEU A 4 9.97 16.19 1.12
CA LEU A 4 8.91 15.54 1.89
C LEU A 4 8.48 16.46 3.02
N ILE A 5 7.18 16.67 3.13
CA ILE A 5 6.55 17.46 4.19
C ILE A 5 5.85 16.48 5.13
N VAL A 6 6.17 16.51 6.41
CA VAL A 6 5.52 15.68 7.42
C VAL A 6 4.15 16.26 7.73
N LEU A 7 3.11 15.41 7.67
CA LEU A 7 1.73 15.78 7.97
C LEU A 7 1.33 15.34 9.39
N THR A 8 2.01 14.36 9.95
CA THR A 8 1.74 13.84 11.30
C THR A 8 2.30 14.82 12.35
N GLU A 9 1.46 15.23 13.30
CA GLU A 9 1.86 16.12 14.41
C GLU A 9 2.89 15.43 15.33
N GLY A 10 3.77 16.25 15.93
CA GLY A 10 4.76 15.80 16.93
C GLY A 10 6.02 15.18 16.36
N ILE A 11 6.25 15.25 15.05
CA ILE A 11 7.50 14.82 14.41
C ILE A 11 8.26 16.04 13.90
N GLU A 12 9.51 16.15 14.31
CA GLU A 12 10.45 17.17 13.86
C GLU A 12 11.68 16.51 13.20
N PRO A 13 12.23 17.12 12.12
CA PRO A 13 11.76 18.31 11.43
C PRO A 13 10.50 18.05 10.61
N THR A 14 9.70 19.08 10.37
CA THR A 14 8.45 19.00 9.60
C THR A 14 8.64 18.84 8.11
N SER A 15 9.89 18.86 7.63
CA SER A 15 10.21 18.64 6.21
C SER A 15 11.64 18.18 5.99
N PHE A 16 11.81 17.37 4.97
CA PHE A 16 13.09 16.80 4.55
C PHE A 16 13.34 17.07 3.06
N GLU A 17 14.46 17.71 2.75
CA GLU A 17 14.93 17.82 1.36
C GLU A 17 15.91 16.67 1.08
N PHE A 18 15.78 16.05 -0.08
CA PHE A 18 16.68 14.98 -0.46
C PHE A 18 17.20 15.18 -1.89
N THR A 19 18.51 14.99 -2.03
CA THR A 19 19.25 15.21 -3.28
C THR A 19 20.08 14.00 -3.67
N LYS A 20 20.18 13.01 -2.76
CA LYS A 20 20.91 11.76 -3.00
C LYS A 20 20.12 10.87 -3.95
N GLU A 21 20.84 10.06 -4.71
CA GLU A 21 20.26 9.03 -5.58
C GLU A 21 19.41 8.03 -4.79
N ALA A 22 19.87 7.69 -3.58
CA ALA A 22 19.13 6.85 -2.63
C ALA A 22 19.16 7.53 -1.26
N THR A 23 18.00 7.62 -0.63
CA THR A 23 17.79 8.25 0.67
C THR A 23 17.06 7.27 1.59
N SER A 24 17.70 6.83 2.66
CA SER A 24 17.11 5.92 3.63
C SER A 24 16.11 6.62 4.55
N VAL A 25 15.03 5.90 4.90
CA VAL A 25 13.96 6.38 5.77
C VAL A 25 13.71 5.34 6.87
N GLY A 26 13.68 5.78 8.11
CA GLY A 26 13.42 4.89 9.23
C GLY A 26 13.37 5.60 10.57
N ARG A 27 13.18 4.82 11.64
CA ARG A 27 13.11 5.35 13.00
C ARG A 27 14.50 5.60 13.59
N ASP A 28 15.51 4.81 13.20
CA ASP A 28 16.83 4.89 13.77
C ASP A 28 17.59 6.09 13.19
N ASP A 29 18.43 6.73 14.01
CA ASP A 29 19.17 7.96 13.68
C ASP A 29 20.22 7.77 12.58
N GLU A 30 20.51 6.53 12.20
CA GLU A 30 21.39 6.17 11.10
C GLU A 30 20.79 6.42 9.71
N ASN A 31 19.48 6.64 9.64
CA ASN A 31 18.78 6.92 8.39
C ASN A 31 19.00 8.38 7.96
N ASP A 32 18.98 8.63 6.66
CA ASP A 32 19.03 9.98 6.10
C ASP A 32 17.80 10.82 6.48
N ILE A 33 16.63 10.16 6.56
CA ILE A 33 15.37 10.72 7.04
C ILE A 33 14.97 9.93 8.29
N THR A 34 15.11 10.55 9.45
CA THR A 34 14.72 9.95 10.72
C THR A 34 13.29 10.34 11.07
N LEU A 35 12.43 9.33 11.25
CA LEU A 35 11.04 9.47 11.68
C LEU A 35 10.88 8.81 13.05
N PRO A 36 11.03 9.54 14.17
CA PRO A 36 11.10 8.96 15.51
C PRO A 36 9.69 8.57 16.03
N HIS A 37 9.06 7.62 15.35
CA HIS A 37 7.73 7.10 15.71
C HIS A 37 7.76 5.57 15.85
N GLN A 38 7.07 5.04 16.87
CA GLN A 38 7.08 3.61 17.20
C GLN A 38 6.53 2.71 16.09
N SER A 39 5.65 3.23 15.22
CA SER A 39 5.10 2.49 14.08
C SER A 39 6.06 2.38 12.90
N VAL A 40 7.14 3.19 12.89
CA VAL A 40 8.17 3.16 11.86
C VAL A 40 9.25 2.15 12.24
N SER A 41 9.66 1.29 11.31
CA SER A 41 10.77 0.34 11.51
C SER A 41 12.12 1.08 11.57
N GLY A 42 13.11 0.51 12.23
CA GLY A 42 14.46 1.08 12.35
C GLY A 42 15.04 1.48 11.00
N SER A 43 15.04 0.55 10.03
CA SER A 43 15.18 0.81 8.60
C SER A 43 13.85 0.42 7.94
N HIS A 44 13.12 1.39 7.39
CA HIS A 44 11.74 1.18 6.94
C HIS A 44 11.63 1.11 5.42
N ALA A 45 12.17 2.11 4.75
CA ALA A 45 12.07 2.26 3.31
C ALA A 45 13.27 3.02 2.75
N GLU A 46 13.36 3.06 1.44
CA GLU A 46 14.32 3.84 0.68
C GLU A 46 13.61 4.65 -0.40
N LEU A 47 13.97 5.92 -0.52
CA LEU A 47 13.55 6.78 -1.62
C LEU A 47 14.65 6.81 -2.66
N VAL A 48 14.34 6.41 -3.89
CA VAL A 48 15.29 6.33 -5.00
C VAL A 48 14.94 7.37 -6.05
N MET A 49 15.88 8.27 -6.36
CA MET A 49 15.75 9.22 -7.45
C MET A 49 16.09 8.53 -8.78
N ARG A 50 15.15 8.49 -9.71
CA ARG A 50 15.35 7.99 -11.09
C ARG A 50 15.14 9.15 -12.07
N GLY A 51 16.19 9.90 -12.32
CA GLY A 51 16.11 11.16 -13.04
C GLY A 51 15.37 12.20 -12.20
N GLU A 52 14.19 12.64 -12.67
CA GLU A 52 13.34 13.59 -11.94
C GLU A 52 12.22 12.88 -11.14
N ASP A 53 12.09 11.55 -11.27
CA ASP A 53 11.04 10.78 -10.62
C ASP A 53 11.55 10.20 -9.31
N VAL A 54 10.70 10.27 -8.28
CA VAL A 54 10.95 9.67 -6.97
C VAL A 54 10.26 8.31 -6.93
N HIS A 55 10.99 7.28 -6.52
CA HIS A 55 10.45 5.95 -6.24
C HIS A 55 10.61 5.65 -4.77
N VAL A 56 9.62 5.04 -4.15
CA VAL A 56 9.73 4.46 -2.82
C VAL A 56 9.89 2.96 -2.92
N ARG A 57 10.75 2.39 -2.08
CA ARG A 57 10.93 0.95 -1.91
C ARG A 57 10.86 0.60 -0.42
N ASP A 58 9.91 -0.25 -0.05
CA ASP A 58 9.79 -0.80 1.30
C ASP A 58 10.89 -1.84 1.54
N LEU A 59 11.56 -1.76 2.67
CA LEU A 59 12.65 -2.67 3.04
C LEU A 59 12.20 -3.84 3.94
N GLY A 60 10.94 -4.23 3.84
CA GLY A 60 10.35 -5.27 4.68
C GLY A 60 9.90 -4.73 6.03
N SER A 61 9.34 -3.54 6.04
CA SER A 61 8.88 -2.88 7.26
C SER A 61 7.75 -3.66 7.96
N THR A 62 7.65 -3.51 9.28
CA THR A 62 6.66 -4.22 10.09
C THR A 62 5.22 -3.79 9.78
N ASN A 63 4.98 -2.49 9.69
CA ASN A 63 3.64 -1.95 9.46
C ASN A 63 3.36 -1.63 7.99
N GLY A 64 4.38 -1.66 7.14
CA GLY A 64 4.26 -1.43 5.70
C GLY A 64 4.33 0.04 5.30
N THR A 65 4.57 0.23 4.01
CA THR A 65 4.58 1.52 3.32
C THR A 65 3.33 1.64 2.44
N TYR A 66 2.69 2.80 2.44
CA TYR A 66 1.44 3.03 1.69
C TYR A 66 1.54 4.32 0.88
N ILE A 67 0.95 4.34 -0.31
CA ILE A 67 0.74 5.56 -1.11
C ILE A 67 -0.77 5.74 -1.29
N ASN A 68 -1.31 6.87 -0.85
CA ASN A 68 -2.74 7.17 -0.88
C ASN A 68 -3.58 6.01 -0.28
N GLY A 69 -3.10 5.38 0.81
CA GLY A 69 -3.75 4.26 1.48
C GLY A 69 -3.56 2.88 0.84
N ASN A 70 -2.89 2.78 -0.31
CA ASN A 70 -2.59 1.51 -0.96
C ASN A 70 -1.21 1.01 -0.55
N LYS A 71 -1.12 -0.23 -0.04
CA LYS A 71 0.16 -0.84 0.36
C LYS A 71 1.04 -1.07 -0.87
N VAL A 72 2.32 -0.67 -0.75
CA VAL A 72 3.30 -0.81 -1.83
C VAL A 72 4.58 -1.46 -1.33
N SER A 73 5.24 -2.22 -2.20
CA SER A 73 6.60 -2.73 -1.98
C SER A 73 7.63 -1.88 -2.73
N GLU A 74 7.31 -1.50 -3.96
CA GLU A 74 8.04 -0.51 -4.75
C GLU A 74 7.05 0.20 -5.66
N SER A 75 7.11 1.54 -5.71
CA SER A 75 6.20 2.34 -6.51
C SER A 75 6.81 3.71 -6.81
N PRO A 76 6.52 4.32 -7.97
CA PRO A 76 6.77 5.75 -8.15
C PRO A 76 5.90 6.55 -7.18
N LEU A 77 6.46 7.62 -6.63
CA LEU A 77 5.78 8.59 -5.78
C LEU A 77 5.65 9.91 -6.54
N GLN A 78 4.43 10.35 -6.77
CA GLN A 78 4.15 11.57 -7.51
C GLN A 78 4.03 12.78 -6.57
N PRO A 79 4.34 13.98 -7.05
CA PRO A 79 4.09 15.21 -6.30
C PRO A 79 2.62 15.31 -5.86
N SER A 80 2.40 15.76 -4.63
CA SER A 80 1.11 15.86 -3.95
C SER A 80 0.46 14.52 -3.56
N GLU A 81 1.12 13.37 -3.75
CA GLU A 81 0.68 12.12 -3.16
C GLU A 81 1.09 12.02 -1.69
N VAL A 82 0.23 11.38 -0.90
CA VAL A 82 0.50 11.10 0.51
C VAL A 82 1.17 9.73 0.60
N ILE A 83 2.37 9.70 1.16
CA ILE A 83 3.06 8.48 1.52
C ILE A 83 2.98 8.27 3.03
N THR A 84 2.74 7.03 3.46
CA THR A 84 2.63 6.67 4.87
C THR A 84 3.65 5.59 5.21
N PHE A 85 4.49 5.84 6.20
CA PHE A 85 5.41 4.87 6.78
C PHE A 85 4.88 4.45 8.16
N GLY A 86 4.28 3.25 8.22
CA GLY A 86 3.54 2.83 9.42
C GLY A 86 2.31 3.70 9.66
N GLU A 87 2.40 4.65 10.60
CA GLU A 87 1.33 5.63 10.91
C GLU A 87 1.76 7.08 10.60
N VAL A 88 2.99 7.28 10.11
CA VAL A 88 3.52 8.60 9.80
C VAL A 88 3.22 8.97 8.36
N GLU A 89 2.47 10.03 8.18
CA GLU A 89 2.07 10.55 6.87
C GLU A 89 2.96 11.70 6.43
N LEU A 90 3.41 11.63 5.18
CA LEU A 90 4.18 12.67 4.53
C LEU A 90 3.61 12.95 3.14
N ASN A 91 3.85 14.15 2.64
CA ASN A 91 3.48 14.56 1.29
C ASN A 91 4.73 14.90 0.48
N LEU A 92 4.80 14.42 -0.76
CA LEU A 92 5.87 14.83 -1.67
C LEU A 92 5.53 16.19 -2.29
N ASP A 93 6.31 17.20 -1.93
CA ASP A 93 6.26 18.53 -2.56
C ASP A 93 7.25 18.61 -3.73
N GLY A 94 6.77 19.07 -4.86
CA GLY A 94 7.55 19.21 -6.08
C GLY A 94 6.67 19.64 -7.26
N PRO A 95 7.26 20.08 -8.36
CA PRO A 95 6.49 20.43 -9.55
C PRO A 95 5.77 19.20 -10.08
N ARG A 96 4.44 19.26 -10.11
CA ARG A 96 3.62 18.19 -10.70
C ARG A 96 3.92 18.13 -12.20
N LYS A 97 4.55 17.04 -12.66
CA LYS A 97 4.55 16.73 -14.09
C LYS A 97 3.10 16.51 -14.49
N ALA A 98 2.61 17.26 -15.47
CA ALA A 98 1.33 16.98 -16.11
C ALA A 98 1.44 15.58 -16.73
N GLN A 99 1.05 14.55 -15.98
CA GLN A 99 0.84 13.24 -16.56
C GLN A 99 -0.37 13.38 -17.47
N SER A 100 -0.13 13.24 -18.77
CA SER A 100 -1.20 13.01 -19.72
C SER A 100 -1.89 11.70 -19.30
N HIS A 101 -2.98 11.83 -18.58
CA HIS A 101 -3.94 10.74 -18.31
C HIS A 101 -4.69 10.33 -19.58
N ASP A 102 -4.05 10.48 -20.74
CA ASP A 102 -4.62 10.23 -22.07
C ASP A 102 -4.35 8.82 -22.58
N LYS A 103 -4.47 7.80 -21.74
CA LYS A 103 -4.43 6.42 -22.27
C LYS A 103 -5.65 5.56 -21.99
N HIS A 104 -6.75 6.10 -21.45
CA HIS A 104 -7.94 5.25 -21.27
C HIS A 104 -9.30 5.90 -21.60
N LEU A 105 -9.32 7.02 -22.36
CA LEU A 105 -10.57 7.63 -22.83
C LEU A 105 -10.72 7.67 -24.36
N GLU A 106 -9.89 6.94 -25.12
CA GLU A 106 -10.12 6.74 -26.55
C GLU A 106 -10.75 5.38 -26.88
N GLN A 107 -11.73 4.94 -26.12
CA GLN A 107 -12.84 4.21 -26.71
C GLN A 107 -14.01 5.16 -26.78
N GLY A 108 -14.00 5.96 -27.84
CA GLY A 108 -15.07 6.85 -28.21
C GLY A 108 -16.40 6.09 -28.16
N VAL A 109 -17.23 6.44 -27.22
CA VAL A 109 -18.64 6.10 -27.24
C VAL A 109 -19.20 6.82 -28.48
N ARG A 110 -19.26 6.12 -29.62
CA ARG A 110 -20.06 6.53 -30.75
C ARG A 110 -21.50 6.50 -30.26
N PHE A 111 -22.06 7.66 -30.02
CA PHE A 111 -23.50 7.82 -29.92
C PHE A 111 -24.09 7.46 -31.29
N GLY A 112 -24.39 6.18 -31.46
CA GLY A 112 -25.20 5.71 -32.57
C GLY A 112 -26.61 6.19 -32.36
N ASN A 113 -27.27 6.62 -33.47
CA ASN A 113 -28.61 7.14 -33.55
C ASN A 113 -29.63 6.38 -32.71
N LEU A 114 -30.49 7.16 -32.06
CA LEU A 114 -31.63 6.76 -31.22
C LEU A 114 -32.80 6.24 -32.05
N ASP A 115 -32.62 5.22 -32.88
CA ASP A 115 -33.75 4.58 -33.56
C ASP A 115 -33.44 3.10 -33.80
N SER A 116 -33.42 2.33 -32.74
CA SER A 116 -33.75 0.89 -32.76
C SER A 116 -33.51 0.28 -31.36
N ALA A 117 -34.60 0.22 -30.58
CA ALA A 117 -34.60 -0.54 -29.34
C ALA A 117 -34.76 -2.04 -29.66
N PRO A 118 -33.79 -2.91 -29.34
CA PRO A 118 -34.03 -4.35 -29.32
C PRO A 118 -34.66 -4.72 -27.98
N LYS A 119 -35.89 -5.18 -27.99
CA LYS A 119 -36.53 -5.89 -26.89
C LYS A 119 -35.85 -7.23 -26.70
N GLY A 120 -34.98 -7.34 -25.67
CA GLY A 120 -34.40 -8.59 -25.21
C GLY A 120 -34.34 -8.61 -23.69
N PRO A 121 -34.61 -9.75 -23.03
CA PRO A 121 -34.69 -9.81 -21.57
C PRO A 121 -33.34 -9.57 -20.93
N ALA A 122 -33.33 -8.74 -19.88
CA ALA A 122 -32.15 -8.43 -19.06
C ALA A 122 -31.53 -9.70 -18.47
N LYS A 123 -30.33 -10.04 -18.91
CA LYS A 123 -29.53 -11.09 -18.26
C LYS A 123 -29.01 -10.54 -16.93
N GLY A 124 -29.43 -11.21 -15.84
CA GLY A 124 -29.09 -10.86 -14.48
C GLY A 124 -27.57 -10.80 -14.23
N PHE A 125 -27.17 -9.88 -13.36
CA PHE A 125 -25.83 -9.75 -12.82
C PHE A 125 -25.42 -11.06 -12.15
N SER A 126 -24.40 -11.74 -12.68
CA SER A 126 -23.81 -12.89 -12.01
C SER A 126 -22.91 -12.39 -10.87
N LYS A 127 -23.31 -12.68 -9.65
CA LYS A 127 -22.56 -12.42 -8.43
C LYS A 127 -21.27 -13.23 -8.49
N LYS A 128 -20.12 -12.53 -8.57
CA LYS A 128 -18.79 -13.11 -8.48
C LYS A 128 -18.66 -13.74 -7.09
N SER A 129 -18.56 -15.08 -7.02
CA SER A 129 -18.43 -15.79 -5.75
C SER A 129 -17.00 -15.64 -5.24
N ASP A 130 -16.85 -15.00 -4.08
CA ASP A 130 -15.58 -14.90 -3.36
C ASP A 130 -15.18 -16.28 -2.83
N LYS A 131 -14.17 -16.86 -3.48
CA LYS A 131 -13.57 -18.13 -3.03
C LYS A 131 -12.66 -17.97 -1.79
N SER A 132 -12.43 -16.75 -1.34
CA SER A 132 -11.53 -16.44 -0.20
C SER A 132 -12.04 -16.95 1.15
N GLY A 133 -13.36 -16.95 1.38
CA GLY A 133 -13.94 -17.38 2.66
C GLY A 133 -13.77 -18.87 2.98
N ARG A 134 -13.59 -19.74 1.96
CA ARG A 134 -13.48 -21.19 2.17
C ARG A 134 -12.14 -21.62 2.78
N TYR A 135 -11.07 -20.88 2.51
CA TYR A 135 -9.74 -21.19 3.08
C TYR A 135 -9.64 -20.83 4.56
N PHE A 136 -10.34 -19.79 5.02
CA PHE A 136 -10.39 -19.41 6.44
C PHE A 136 -11.10 -20.48 7.30
N VAL A 137 -12.18 -21.06 6.78
CA VAL A 137 -12.92 -22.12 7.50
C VAL A 137 -12.08 -23.41 7.60
N ILE A 138 -11.38 -23.77 6.51
CA ILE A 138 -10.53 -24.96 6.50
C ILE A 138 -9.34 -24.79 7.46
N PHE A 139 -8.71 -23.61 7.50
CA PHE A 139 -7.61 -23.34 8.41
C PHE A 139 -8.04 -23.40 9.88
N GLY A 140 -9.20 -22.85 10.22
CA GLY A 140 -9.78 -22.91 11.56
C GLY A 140 -10.03 -24.35 12.04
N VAL A 141 -10.56 -25.20 11.16
CA VAL A 141 -10.83 -26.61 11.50
C VAL A 141 -9.52 -27.39 11.74
N VAL A 142 -8.50 -27.18 10.92
CA VAL A 142 -7.20 -27.84 11.09
C VAL A 142 -6.54 -27.47 12.41
N VAL A 143 -6.55 -26.19 12.79
CA VAL A 143 -6.00 -25.73 14.07
C VAL A 143 -6.75 -26.35 15.26
N ALA A 144 -8.09 -26.41 15.21
CA ALA A 144 -8.89 -27.02 16.26
C ALA A 144 -8.57 -28.52 16.45
N VAL A 145 -8.41 -29.27 15.37
CA VAL A 145 -8.06 -30.71 15.42
C VAL A 145 -6.67 -30.91 16.04
N VAL A 146 -5.70 -30.08 15.72
CA VAL A 146 -4.34 -30.17 16.28
C VAL A 146 -4.37 -29.89 17.81
N ILE A 147 -5.12 -28.88 18.25
CA ILE A 147 -5.25 -28.55 19.69
C ILE A 147 -5.92 -29.69 20.46
N ILE A 148 -7.01 -30.26 19.93
CA ILE A 148 -7.71 -31.40 20.56
C ILE A 148 -6.79 -32.61 20.62
N GLY A 149 -6.03 -32.93 19.57
CA GLY A 149 -5.07 -34.02 19.56
C GLY A 149 -3.96 -33.85 20.62
N ALA A 150 -3.44 -32.62 20.78
CA ALA A 150 -2.45 -32.32 21.80
C ALA A 150 -3.00 -32.49 23.24
N LEU A 151 -4.25 -32.08 23.49
CA LEU A 151 -4.90 -32.24 24.77
C LEU A 151 -5.15 -33.70 25.10
N VAL A 152 -5.58 -34.51 24.14
CA VAL A 152 -5.78 -35.98 24.32
C VAL A 152 -4.46 -36.66 24.63
N MET A 153 -3.39 -36.35 23.93
CA MET A 153 -2.04 -36.87 24.18
C MET A 153 -1.52 -36.48 25.58
N ALA A 154 -1.74 -35.24 25.99
CA ALA A 154 -1.38 -34.80 27.34
C ALA A 154 -2.15 -35.56 28.41
N TRP A 155 -3.46 -35.77 28.22
CA TRP A 155 -4.29 -36.52 29.16
C TRP A 155 -3.89 -37.98 29.27
N MET A 156 -3.52 -38.62 28.16
CA MET A 156 -3.01 -40.00 28.16
C MET A 156 -1.66 -40.17 28.90
N LYS A 157 -0.83 -39.12 28.95
CA LYS A 157 0.48 -39.14 29.60
C LYS A 157 0.39 -38.93 31.11
N PHE A 158 -0.74 -38.43 31.62
CA PHE A 158 -1.00 -38.18 33.05
C PHE A 158 -1.89 -39.24 33.71
N LYS A 159 -2.27 -40.30 32.99
CA LYS A 159 -3.01 -41.45 33.50
C LYS A 159 -2.13 -42.70 33.56
#